data_c26ac6a5bfbf38f2dbccbaf0c6c70386
#
_entry.id   c26ac6a5bfbf38f2dbccbaf0c6c70386
#
_cell.length_a   1.000
_cell.length_b   1.000
_cell.length_c   1.000
_cell.angle_alpha   90.00
_cell.angle_beta   90.00
_cell.angle_gamma   90.00
#
_symmetry.space_group_name_H-M   'P 1'
#
loop_
_entity.id
_entity.type
_entity.pdbx_description
1 polymer ?
#
loop_
_entity_poly.entity_id
_entity_poly.type
_entity_poly.pdbx_seq_one_letter_code
_entity_poly.pdbx_strand_id
1 'polypeptide(L)'
;MPKIPPYNGFELGPIRPPSEAYSLLLRINRGCGWNKCRFCGFYRDVPFSIRRAEDVKKDIDLVKYWVDVIQNRQPPRQAKSEADYEALSMAYHWVQSGMRSVFFQDGNGLLMNPDELTDVLEYLNQTFPQIQRITTYARSDTINRLPLERLKRYREL
;
A
#
# COMPACT_ATOMS: atom_id res chain seq x y z
N MET A 1 3.68 -1.80 -23.28
CA MET A 1 3.48 -1.61 -21.82
C MET A 1 4.78 -1.99 -21.13
N PRO A 2 5.27 -1.21 -20.14
CA PRO A 2 6.42 -1.64 -19.36
C PRO A 2 6.09 -2.97 -18.69
N LYS A 3 7.05 -3.92 -18.72
CA LYS A 3 6.88 -5.21 -18.05
C LYS A 3 6.71 -4.97 -16.54
N ILE A 4 5.61 -5.45 -15.96
CA ILE A 4 5.43 -5.44 -14.51
C ILE A 4 6.51 -6.35 -13.93
N PRO A 5 7.39 -5.84 -13.03
CA PRO A 5 8.40 -6.68 -12.40
C PRO A 5 7.74 -7.83 -11.64
N PRO A 6 8.37 -9.01 -11.56
CA PRO A 6 7.87 -10.10 -10.75
C PRO A 6 7.79 -9.68 -9.27
N TYR A 7 6.91 -10.34 -8.51
CA TYR A 7 6.83 -10.17 -7.07
C TYR A 7 8.14 -10.59 -6.40
N ASN A 8 8.73 -9.71 -5.62
CA ASN A 8 9.98 -9.93 -4.90
C ASN A 8 9.84 -9.74 -3.37
N GLY A 9 8.61 -9.76 -2.86
CA GLY A 9 8.31 -9.55 -1.45
C GLY A 9 7.70 -8.18 -1.17
N PHE A 10 7.57 -7.88 0.11
CA PHE A 10 7.08 -6.59 0.61
C PHE A 10 8.01 -5.45 0.19
N GLU A 11 7.44 -4.34 -0.20
CA GLU A 11 8.24 -3.19 -0.63
C GLU A 11 7.66 -1.87 -0.13
N LEU A 12 8.55 -0.98 0.29
CA LEU A 12 8.21 0.38 0.71
C LEU A 12 8.51 1.39 -0.40
N GLY A 13 7.66 2.39 -0.52
CA GLY A 13 7.88 3.55 -1.38
C GLY A 13 8.70 4.63 -0.66
N PRO A 14 9.30 5.58 -1.41
CA PRO A 14 10.21 6.56 -0.84
C PRO A 14 9.52 7.69 -0.07
N ILE A 15 8.20 7.87 -0.21
CA ILE A 15 7.50 9.00 0.39
C ILE A 15 6.22 8.60 1.12
N ARG A 16 5.98 9.30 2.22
CA ARG A 16 4.71 9.41 2.93
C ARG A 16 4.59 10.80 3.56
N PRO A 17 3.41 11.33 3.82
CA PRO A 17 3.27 12.56 4.59
C PRO A 17 3.56 12.30 6.08
N PRO A 18 3.98 13.31 6.85
CA PRO A 18 4.22 13.15 8.29
C PRO A 18 3.00 12.62 9.07
N SER A 19 1.78 12.95 8.62
CA SER A 19 0.53 12.46 9.21
C SER A 19 0.35 10.94 9.12
N GLU A 20 1.07 10.27 8.23
CA GLU A 20 1.03 8.82 8.03
C GLU A 20 2.25 8.10 8.62
N ALA A 21 2.95 8.73 9.55
CA ALA A 21 4.14 8.15 10.19
C ALA A 21 3.85 6.82 10.92
N TYR A 22 2.63 6.65 11.39
CA TYR A 22 2.17 5.49 12.14
C TYR A 22 1.20 4.58 11.38
N SER A 23 0.96 4.85 10.10
CA SER A 23 0.10 4.05 9.25
C SER A 23 0.84 2.83 8.70
N LEU A 24 0.11 1.74 8.46
CA LEU A 24 0.62 0.69 7.60
C LEU A 24 0.85 1.25 6.20
N LEU A 25 2.05 1.10 5.70
CA LEU A 25 2.42 1.55 4.37
C LEU A 25 2.29 0.38 3.39
N LEU A 26 1.43 0.51 2.39
CA LEU A 26 1.26 -0.46 1.31
C LEU A 26 1.55 0.21 -0.03
N ARG A 27 2.39 -0.41 -0.83
CA ARG A 27 2.77 0.10 -2.13
C ARG A 27 1.84 -0.43 -3.22
N ILE A 28 1.07 0.45 -3.87
CA ILE A 28 0.11 0.12 -4.94
C ILE A 28 0.75 0.26 -6.33
N ASN A 29 1.59 1.25 -6.48
CA ASN A 29 2.35 1.49 -7.71
C ASN A 29 3.78 1.88 -7.37
N ARG A 30 4.69 1.71 -8.31
CA ARG A 30 6.08 2.14 -8.22
C ARG A 30 6.28 3.37 -9.06
N GLY A 31 6.99 4.35 -8.51
CA GLY A 31 7.26 5.59 -9.22
C GLY A 31 6.05 6.51 -9.37
N CYS A 32 6.14 7.46 -10.29
CA CYS A 32 5.10 8.44 -10.54
C CYS A 32 4.72 8.48 -12.03
N GLY A 33 3.45 8.20 -12.33
CA GLY A 33 2.96 8.20 -13.72
C GLY A 33 2.99 9.58 -14.41
N TRP A 34 3.13 10.65 -13.64
CA TRP A 34 3.32 12.00 -14.19
C TRP A 34 4.79 12.39 -14.36
N ASN A 35 5.55 12.30 -13.29
CA ASN A 35 7.01 12.51 -13.17
C ASN A 35 7.59 13.78 -13.86
N LYS A 36 6.79 14.87 -13.93
CA LYS A 36 7.16 16.13 -14.61
C LYS A 36 7.22 17.32 -13.64
N CYS A 37 7.04 17.11 -12.33
CA CYS A 37 7.08 18.19 -11.36
C CYS A 37 8.52 18.69 -11.18
N ARG A 38 8.75 20.00 -11.39
CA ARG A 38 10.09 20.60 -11.33
C ARG A 38 10.75 20.50 -9.95
N PHE A 39 9.95 20.47 -8.88
CA PHE A 39 10.41 20.44 -7.49
C PHE A 39 10.57 19.00 -6.94
N CYS A 40 10.00 17.98 -7.60
CA CYS A 40 10.01 16.61 -7.12
C CYS A 40 11.11 15.81 -7.81
N GLY A 41 12.08 15.35 -7.01
CA GLY A 41 13.20 14.51 -7.48
C GLY A 41 13.05 13.03 -7.18
N PHE A 42 12.02 12.61 -6.41
CA PHE A 42 11.93 11.24 -5.87
C PHE A 42 11.81 10.13 -6.90
N TYR A 43 11.26 10.42 -8.08
CA TYR A 43 10.93 9.40 -9.07
C TYR A 43 11.58 9.61 -10.44
N ARG A 44 12.54 10.54 -10.58
CA ARG A 44 13.09 10.92 -11.89
C ARG A 44 13.64 9.74 -12.68
N ASP A 45 14.33 8.84 -11.98
CA ASP A 45 14.98 7.67 -12.56
C ASP A 45 14.27 6.35 -12.21
N VAL A 46 13.05 6.45 -11.67
CA VAL A 46 12.25 5.27 -11.27
C VAL A 46 11.21 4.99 -12.35
N PRO A 47 11.28 3.85 -13.04
CA PRO A 47 10.25 3.43 -13.99
C PRO A 47 8.90 3.32 -13.32
N PHE A 48 7.88 3.95 -13.92
CA PHE A 48 6.51 3.81 -13.41
C PHE A 48 5.95 2.43 -13.74
N SER A 49 5.35 1.78 -12.75
CA SER A 49 4.56 0.56 -12.92
C SER A 49 3.45 0.46 -11.88
N ILE A 50 2.34 -0.14 -12.26
CA ILE A 50 1.24 -0.46 -11.33
C ILE A 50 1.47 -1.90 -10.87
N ARG A 51 1.33 -2.15 -9.57
CA ARG A 51 1.43 -3.51 -9.01
C ARG A 51 0.12 -4.26 -9.25
N ARG A 52 0.18 -5.58 -9.38
CA ARG A 52 -1.01 -6.42 -9.48
C ARG A 52 -1.70 -6.53 -8.12
N ALA A 53 -3.01 -6.64 -8.12
CA ALA A 53 -3.79 -6.83 -6.88
C ALA A 53 -3.29 -8.03 -6.05
N GLU A 54 -2.97 -9.15 -6.72
CA GLU A 54 -2.47 -10.36 -6.06
C GLU A 54 -1.12 -10.13 -5.36
N ASP A 55 -0.26 -9.26 -5.89
CA ASP A 55 1.04 -8.96 -5.27
C ASP A 55 0.88 -8.05 -4.05
N VAL A 56 -0.07 -7.11 -4.10
CA VAL A 56 -0.44 -6.28 -2.94
C VAL A 56 -1.09 -7.13 -1.83
N LYS A 57 -1.94 -8.09 -2.20
CA LYS A 57 -2.54 -9.03 -1.24
C LYS A 57 -1.49 -9.91 -0.55
N LYS A 58 -0.45 -10.35 -1.25
CA LYS A 58 0.68 -11.06 -0.61
C LYS A 58 1.42 -10.20 0.41
N ASP A 59 1.53 -8.88 0.16
CA ASP A 59 2.09 -7.96 1.16
C ASP A 59 1.19 -7.87 2.38
N ILE A 60 -0.13 -7.79 2.19
CA ILE A 60 -1.12 -7.79 3.26
C ILE A 60 -1.01 -9.08 4.09
N ASP A 61 -0.91 -10.25 3.43
CA ASP A 61 -0.75 -11.55 4.09
C ASP A 61 0.54 -11.62 4.90
N LEU A 62 1.64 -11.10 4.36
CA LEU A 62 2.92 -11.08 5.05
C LEU A 62 2.88 -10.19 6.29
N VAL A 63 2.27 -9.01 6.18
CA VAL A 63 2.03 -8.13 7.33
C VAL A 63 1.13 -8.81 8.36
N LYS A 64 0.04 -9.47 7.90
CA LYS A 64 -0.87 -10.22 8.78
C LYS A 64 -0.14 -11.31 9.56
N TYR A 65 0.72 -12.08 8.89
CA TYR A 65 1.54 -13.08 9.56
C TYR A 65 2.36 -12.45 10.70
N TRP A 66 3.08 -11.35 10.45
CA TRP A 66 3.91 -10.71 11.46
C TRP A 66 3.08 -10.04 12.56
N VAL A 67 1.93 -9.46 12.25
CA VAL A 67 0.97 -8.96 13.25
C VAL A 67 0.55 -10.10 14.18
N ASP A 68 0.21 -11.27 13.65
CA ASP A 68 -0.20 -12.41 14.47
C ASP A 68 0.95 -12.96 15.33
N VAL A 69 2.17 -12.97 14.82
CA VAL A 69 3.36 -13.31 15.61
C VAL A 69 3.56 -12.32 16.77
N ILE A 70 3.51 -11.01 16.50
CA ILE A 70 3.69 -9.96 17.51
C ILE A 70 2.61 -10.03 18.60
N GLN A 71 1.39 -10.40 18.22
CA GLN A 71 0.25 -10.57 19.14
C GLN A 71 0.17 -11.97 19.77
N ASN A 72 1.18 -12.81 19.61
CA ASN A 72 1.26 -14.19 20.12
C ASN A 72 0.14 -15.11 19.61
N ARG A 73 -0.38 -14.87 18.42
CA ARG A 73 -1.39 -15.71 17.75
C ARG A 73 -0.77 -16.77 16.85
N GLN A 74 0.49 -16.59 16.47
CA GLN A 74 1.29 -17.54 15.68
C GLN A 74 2.69 -17.68 16.21
N PRO A 75 3.33 -18.86 16.04
CA PRO A 75 4.73 -19.05 16.41
C PRO A 75 5.64 -18.19 15.50
N PRO A 76 6.70 -17.59 16.07
CA PRO A 76 7.66 -16.82 15.28
C PRO A 76 8.46 -17.71 14.35
N ARG A 77 8.82 -17.21 13.18
CA ARG A 77 9.82 -17.76 12.29
C ARG A 77 10.96 -16.76 12.06
N GLN A 78 12.07 -17.23 11.58
CA GLN A 78 13.12 -16.32 11.13
C GLN A 78 12.69 -15.60 9.84
N ALA A 79 12.93 -14.31 9.76
CA ALA A 79 12.75 -13.55 8.53
C ALA A 79 13.77 -14.03 7.48
N LYS A 80 13.31 -14.22 6.23
CA LYS A 80 14.07 -14.91 5.18
C LYS A 80 14.74 -13.96 4.18
N SER A 81 14.31 -12.69 4.15
CA SER A 81 14.80 -11.69 3.20
C SER A 81 14.68 -10.28 3.77
N GLU A 82 15.29 -9.30 3.13
CA GLU A 82 15.16 -7.89 3.48
C GLU A 82 13.68 -7.45 3.47
N ALA A 83 12.93 -7.81 2.44
CA ALA A 83 11.49 -7.55 2.35
C ALA A 83 10.69 -8.14 3.51
N ASP A 84 11.09 -9.30 4.03
CA ASP A 84 10.47 -9.95 5.18
C ASP A 84 10.78 -9.18 6.49
N TYR A 85 12.01 -8.65 6.62
CA TYR A 85 12.36 -7.76 7.73
C TYR A 85 11.65 -6.42 7.67
N GLU A 86 11.48 -5.84 6.48
CA GLU A 86 10.70 -4.62 6.29
C GLU A 86 9.23 -4.82 6.71
N ALA A 87 8.61 -5.92 6.29
CA ALA A 87 7.26 -6.28 6.69
C ALA A 87 7.12 -6.49 8.20
N LEU A 88 8.08 -7.17 8.84
CA LEU A 88 8.13 -7.34 10.31
C LEU A 88 8.25 -5.98 11.02
N SER A 89 9.16 -5.14 10.59
CA SER A 89 9.35 -3.79 11.16
C SER A 89 8.09 -2.95 11.01
N MET A 90 7.47 -2.98 9.83
CA MET A 90 6.21 -2.28 9.56
C MET A 90 5.08 -2.79 10.46
N ALA A 91 4.91 -4.10 10.56
CA ALA A 91 3.91 -4.72 11.42
C ALA A 91 4.09 -4.34 12.89
N TYR A 92 5.35 -4.34 13.38
CA TYR A 92 5.67 -3.97 14.75
C TYR A 92 5.24 -2.54 15.07
N HIS A 93 5.65 -1.56 14.27
CA HIS A 93 5.27 -0.17 14.48
C HIS A 93 3.77 0.07 14.35
N TRP A 94 3.13 -0.61 13.40
CA TRP A 94 1.70 -0.50 13.19
C TRP A 94 0.87 -1.08 14.36
N VAL A 95 1.29 -2.23 14.92
CA VAL A 95 0.66 -2.79 16.13
C VAL A 95 0.77 -1.82 17.31
N GLN A 96 1.95 -1.22 17.53
CA GLN A 96 2.16 -0.24 18.60
C GLN A 96 1.29 1.02 18.44
N SER A 97 0.92 1.37 17.19
CA SER A 97 0.04 2.51 16.90
C SER A 97 -1.44 2.19 16.91
N GLY A 98 -1.83 0.94 17.21
CA GLY A 98 -3.22 0.49 17.32
C GLY A 98 -3.87 0.06 16.01
N MET A 99 -3.13 -0.10 14.92
CA MET A 99 -3.56 -0.67 13.63
C MET A 99 -4.80 -0.01 13.00
N ARG A 100 -4.94 1.32 13.12
CA ARG A 100 -6.15 2.03 12.69
C ARG A 100 -6.05 2.68 11.32
N SER A 101 -4.86 2.87 10.80
CA SER A 101 -4.65 3.61 9.56
C SER A 101 -3.73 2.89 8.59
N VAL A 102 -4.03 3.05 7.30
CA VAL A 102 -3.24 2.54 6.18
C VAL A 102 -3.00 3.67 5.19
N PHE A 103 -1.80 3.73 4.64
CA PHE A 103 -1.43 4.66 3.59
C PHE A 103 -0.96 3.93 2.34
N PHE A 104 -1.65 4.13 1.22
CA PHE A 104 -1.22 3.65 -0.08
C PHE A 104 -0.16 4.59 -0.65
N GLN A 105 1.05 4.08 -0.73
CA GLN A 105 2.24 4.84 -1.08
C GLN A 105 2.35 5.20 -2.56
N ASP A 106 3.35 6.02 -2.82
CA ASP A 106 3.76 6.60 -4.10
C ASP A 106 2.80 7.69 -4.64
N GLY A 107 3.10 8.19 -5.85
CA GLY A 107 2.59 9.48 -6.28
C GLY A 107 1.10 9.54 -6.62
N ASN A 108 0.42 8.41 -6.85
CA ASN A 108 -1.00 8.37 -7.19
C ASN A 108 -1.58 6.95 -7.11
N GLY A 109 -2.09 6.55 -5.96
CA GLY A 109 -2.64 5.23 -5.72
C GLY A 109 -3.92 4.91 -6.53
N LEU A 110 -4.63 5.94 -7.02
CA LEU A 110 -5.85 5.76 -7.82
C LEU A 110 -5.57 5.43 -9.32
N LEU A 111 -4.31 5.15 -9.69
CA LEU A 111 -3.97 4.70 -11.05
C LEU A 111 -4.12 3.18 -11.23
N MET A 112 -4.25 2.41 -10.16
CA MET A 112 -4.60 0.99 -10.25
C MET A 112 -5.97 0.84 -10.95
N ASN A 113 -6.17 -0.27 -11.68
CA ASN A 113 -7.47 -0.57 -12.24
C ASN A 113 -8.55 -0.48 -11.13
N PRO A 114 -9.67 0.21 -11.35
CA PRO A 114 -10.66 0.43 -10.30
C PRO A 114 -11.25 -0.83 -9.68
N ASP A 115 -11.39 -1.92 -10.43
CA ASP A 115 -11.89 -3.19 -9.89
C ASP A 115 -10.82 -3.89 -9.06
N GLU A 116 -9.55 -3.87 -9.51
CA GLU A 116 -8.42 -4.38 -8.75
C GLU A 116 -8.20 -3.58 -7.45
N LEU A 117 -8.37 -2.26 -7.48
CA LEU A 117 -8.27 -1.44 -6.26
C LEU A 117 -9.40 -1.75 -5.28
N THR A 118 -10.63 -1.94 -5.78
CA THR A 118 -11.76 -2.36 -4.95
C THR A 118 -11.46 -3.70 -4.27
N ASP A 119 -10.96 -4.68 -5.03
CA ASP A 119 -10.61 -6.00 -4.53
C ASP A 119 -9.50 -5.96 -3.46
N VAL A 120 -8.50 -5.09 -3.62
CA VAL A 120 -7.47 -4.85 -2.59
C VAL A 120 -8.06 -4.22 -1.33
N LEU A 121 -8.94 -3.23 -1.46
CA LEU A 121 -9.58 -2.55 -0.33
C LEU A 121 -10.47 -3.52 0.47
N GLU A 122 -11.28 -4.31 -0.22
CA GLU A 122 -12.13 -5.34 0.40
C GLU A 122 -11.29 -6.38 1.14
N TYR A 123 -10.23 -6.88 0.50
CA TYR A 123 -9.31 -7.84 1.11
C TYR A 123 -8.61 -7.27 2.34
N LEU A 124 -8.16 -6.03 2.27
CA LEU A 124 -7.52 -5.34 3.39
C LEU A 124 -8.46 -5.20 4.60
N ASN A 125 -9.71 -4.78 4.37
CA ASN A 125 -10.71 -4.63 5.42
C ASN A 125 -11.15 -5.98 6.02
N GLN A 126 -11.24 -7.03 5.20
CA GLN A 126 -11.49 -8.39 5.68
C GLN A 126 -10.35 -8.91 6.57
N THR A 127 -9.11 -8.64 6.16
CA THR A 127 -7.91 -9.08 6.89
C THR A 127 -7.71 -8.30 8.19
N PHE A 128 -8.03 -7.00 8.20
CA PHE A 128 -7.84 -6.08 9.31
C PHE A 128 -9.09 -5.23 9.57
N PRO A 129 -10.15 -5.80 10.15
CA PRO A 129 -11.43 -5.11 10.33
C PRO A 129 -11.37 -3.93 11.31
N GLN A 130 -10.27 -3.74 12.03
CA GLN A 130 -10.05 -2.59 12.92
C GLN A 130 -9.56 -1.33 12.21
N ILE A 131 -9.27 -1.38 10.92
CA ILE A 131 -8.88 -0.21 10.14
C ILE A 131 -10.03 0.81 10.13
N GLN A 132 -9.71 2.06 10.36
CA GLN A 132 -10.67 3.17 10.39
C GLN A 132 -10.43 4.18 9.29
N ARG A 133 -9.22 4.17 8.70
CA ARG A 133 -8.83 5.15 7.70
C ARG A 133 -7.82 4.55 6.72
N ILE A 134 -8.13 4.70 5.44
CA ILE A 134 -7.21 4.41 4.33
C ILE A 134 -6.99 5.72 3.56
N THR A 135 -5.76 6.08 3.32
CA THR A 135 -5.39 7.32 2.63
C THR A 135 -4.40 7.05 1.49
N THR A 136 -4.36 7.95 0.52
CA THR A 136 -3.42 7.90 -0.59
C THR A 136 -3.18 9.28 -1.17
N TYR A 137 -2.05 9.47 -1.84
CA TYR A 137 -1.91 10.58 -2.77
C TYR A 137 -2.70 10.31 -4.05
N ALA A 138 -3.37 11.34 -4.56
CA ALA A 138 -4.01 11.29 -5.85
C ALA A 138 -3.92 12.64 -6.56
N ARG A 139 -3.83 12.58 -7.90
CA ARG A 139 -3.93 13.78 -8.73
C ARG A 139 -5.39 14.10 -9.00
N SER A 140 -5.72 15.38 -9.04
CA SER A 140 -7.09 15.84 -9.31
C SER A 140 -7.64 15.36 -10.66
N ASP A 141 -6.79 15.27 -11.68
CA ASP A 141 -7.19 14.74 -12.99
C ASP A 141 -7.55 13.25 -12.95
N THR A 142 -6.91 12.46 -12.09
CA THR A 142 -7.25 11.05 -11.87
C THR A 142 -8.59 10.93 -11.16
N ILE A 143 -8.80 11.72 -10.10
CA ILE A 143 -10.07 11.74 -9.36
C ILE A 143 -11.23 12.13 -10.30
N ASN A 144 -11.06 13.17 -11.11
CA ASN A 144 -12.09 13.65 -12.02
C ASN A 144 -12.48 12.66 -13.14
N ARG A 145 -11.64 11.67 -13.44
CA ARG A 145 -11.93 10.61 -14.42
C ARG A 145 -12.70 9.43 -13.82
N LEU A 146 -12.70 9.30 -12.50
CA LEU A 146 -13.42 8.22 -11.84
C LEU A 146 -14.92 8.57 -11.75
N PRO A 147 -15.82 7.61 -12.06
CA PRO A 147 -17.24 7.77 -11.80
C PRO A 147 -17.52 8.06 -10.32
N LEU A 148 -18.47 8.94 -10.03
CA LEU A 148 -18.85 9.31 -8.66
C LEU A 148 -19.22 8.07 -7.81
N GLU A 149 -19.92 7.11 -8.41
CA GLU A 149 -20.30 5.87 -7.72
C GLU A 149 -19.07 5.04 -7.30
N ARG A 150 -17.99 5.08 -8.07
CA ARG A 150 -16.72 4.43 -7.70
C ARG A 150 -16.07 5.12 -6.49
N LEU A 151 -16.08 6.45 -6.47
CA LEU A 151 -15.54 7.21 -5.33
C LEU A 151 -16.38 6.99 -4.06
N LYS A 152 -17.70 6.90 -4.19
CA LYS A 152 -18.58 6.53 -3.07
C LYS A 152 -18.24 5.13 -2.55
N ARG A 153 -18.05 4.15 -3.45
CA ARG A 153 -17.67 2.79 -3.06
C ARG A 153 -16.34 2.77 -2.31
N TYR A 154 -15.33 3.50 -2.76
CA TYR A 154 -14.05 3.60 -2.03
C TYR A 154 -14.19 4.23 -0.64
N ARG A 155 -15.15 5.15 -0.47
CA ARG A 155 -15.44 5.76 0.84
C ARG A 155 -16.12 4.81 1.81
N GLU A 156 -16.88 3.84 1.31
CA GLU A 156 -17.58 2.83 2.11
C GLU A 156 -16.65 1.70 2.57
N LEU A 157 -15.54 1.54 1.86
CA LEU A 157 -14.50 0.56 2.15
C LEU A 157 -13.37 1.16 3.00
#